data_2e80a27ccea33e5ed1dd6b3292fb6e18
#
_entry.id   2e80a27ccea33e5ed1dd6b3292fb6e18
#
_cell.length_a   1.000
_cell.length_b   1.000
_cell.length_c   1.000
_cell.angle_alpha   90.00
_cell.angle_beta   90.00
_cell.angle_gamma   90.00
#
_symmetry.space_group_name_H-M   'P 1'
#
loop_
_entity.id
_entity.type
_entity.pdbx_description
1 polymer ?
#
loop_
_entity_poly.entity_id
_entity_poly.type
_entity_poly.pdbx_seq_one_letter_code
_entity_poly.pdbx_strand_id
1 'polypeptide(L)'
;MWLRVMTREFTRSAVVLLAMTLGSFSVSGQESESAKDSGQSRTVTVALDGSGQYKSIQDAIDEAKPGDTIHIQPGEYPEDVTIHSKDRLRLIGAGVEKVTVLGRERVGVFHIGKWPYGATHIEISGLTIREHGGHAMGIFNGKSIVLHDVRINGMLFGQQVQDVHIENCTIGGSETTGVQFADSQAVLIGNLIHDNDHGVTVAGKSSIRLERNVITRNLFEGVLVTDHATAALVSNTITKNGGGVAFLNMASGEASGNVIGLNQVGFLIAPSSHPMLSYNAVHNSEHNYVRAGSPPTAAPELQSQTDLVTEPQFVDSSRDDFRLKPNSRLMHVGKFAYLGALPPVETTR
;
A
#
# COMPACT_ATOMS: atom_id res chain seq x y z
N MET A 1 -3.20 13.76 -25.42
CA MET A 1 -3.72 14.73 -24.41
C MET A 1 -3.08 14.44 -23.05
N TRP A 2 -2.96 13.19 -22.64
CA TRP A 2 -2.33 12.71 -21.39
C TRP A 2 -0.82 13.04 -21.29
N LEU A 3 -0.07 12.87 -22.37
CA LEU A 3 1.36 13.24 -22.44
C LEU A 3 1.66 14.73 -22.11
N ARG A 4 0.67 15.64 -22.29
CA ARG A 4 0.83 17.07 -21.94
C ARG A 4 0.49 17.39 -20.47
N VAL A 5 -0.22 16.49 -19.78
CA VAL A 5 -0.56 16.64 -18.36
C VAL A 5 0.63 16.24 -17.51
N MET A 6 1.35 15.16 -17.88
CA MET A 6 2.56 14.74 -17.15
C MET A 6 3.65 15.82 -17.02
N THR A 7 3.84 16.66 -18.06
CA THR A 7 4.85 17.71 -17.99
C THR A 7 4.52 18.88 -17.06
N ARG A 8 3.25 19.01 -16.62
CA ARG A 8 2.81 20.07 -15.67
C ARG A 8 2.77 19.62 -14.21
N GLU A 9 2.61 18.33 -13.95
CA GLU A 9 2.46 17.81 -12.58
C GLU A 9 3.80 17.50 -11.89
N PHE A 10 4.90 17.29 -12.66
CA PHE A 10 6.25 17.16 -12.09
C PHE A 10 6.71 18.35 -11.24
N THR A 11 6.02 19.50 -11.37
CA THR A 11 6.29 20.69 -10.56
C THR A 11 5.37 20.87 -9.36
N ARG A 12 4.35 20.03 -9.18
CA ARG A 12 3.37 20.18 -8.10
C ARG A 12 3.36 19.04 -7.07
N SER A 13 3.88 17.86 -7.39
CA SER A 13 4.22 16.87 -6.38
C SER A 13 5.53 17.26 -5.68
N ALA A 14 5.56 18.48 -5.15
CA ALA A 14 6.53 18.84 -4.13
C ALA A 14 6.23 17.94 -2.94
N VAL A 15 7.00 16.87 -2.81
CA VAL A 15 7.26 16.23 -1.52
C VAL A 15 7.36 17.37 -0.51
N VAL A 16 6.43 17.46 0.43
CA VAL A 16 6.60 18.32 1.59
C VAL A 16 7.73 17.71 2.39
N LEU A 17 8.96 17.95 1.91
CA LEU A 17 10.17 17.72 2.66
C LEU A 17 10.26 18.84 3.68
N LEU A 18 9.71 18.62 4.85
CA LEU A 18 10.04 19.43 6.02
C LEU A 18 11.48 19.09 6.40
N ALA A 19 12.43 19.82 5.83
CA ALA A 19 13.84 19.74 6.18
C ALA A 19 14.02 20.23 7.62
N MET A 20 14.10 19.28 8.58
CA MET A 20 14.62 19.57 9.89
C MET A 20 16.09 19.18 9.93
N THR A 21 16.92 20.18 10.18
CA THR A 21 18.37 20.12 10.34
C THR A 21 18.78 19.10 11.40
N LEU A 22 19.69 18.22 10.98
CA LEU A 22 20.33 17.21 11.84
C LEU A 22 21.26 17.89 12.89
N GLY A 23 20.81 17.91 14.12
CA GLY A 23 21.67 18.10 15.27
C GLY A 23 22.12 16.73 15.81
N SER A 24 23.40 16.41 15.68
CA SER A 24 24.01 15.20 16.23
C SER A 24 24.09 15.30 17.75
N PHE A 25 23.29 14.53 18.46
CA PHE A 25 23.47 14.27 19.88
C PHE A 25 23.89 12.82 20.08
N SER A 26 25.09 12.64 20.62
CA SER A 26 25.59 11.36 21.13
C SER A 26 24.94 11.08 22.48
N VAL A 27 24.13 10.04 22.58
CA VAL A 27 23.61 9.53 23.84
C VAL A 27 24.35 8.22 24.17
N SER A 28 25.15 8.26 25.24
CA SER A 28 25.78 7.08 25.85
C SER A 28 24.69 6.18 26.46
N GLY A 29 24.67 4.91 26.03
CA GLY A 29 23.70 3.94 26.52
C GLY A 29 23.90 3.60 28.00
N GLN A 30 22.80 3.61 28.74
CA GLN A 30 22.61 2.78 29.93
C GLN A 30 21.52 1.77 29.58
N GLU A 31 21.92 0.51 29.47
CA GLU A 31 21.00 -0.61 29.45
C GLU A 31 20.27 -0.69 30.79
N SER A 32 19.04 -0.26 30.87
CA SER A 32 18.18 -0.58 31.98
C SER A 32 17.58 -1.98 31.74
N GLU A 33 17.94 -2.91 32.61
CA GLU A 33 17.25 -4.20 32.74
C GLU A 33 15.74 -3.95 32.87
N SER A 34 14.99 -4.24 31.80
CA SER A 34 13.55 -4.22 31.85
C SER A 34 13.10 -5.43 32.68
N ALA A 35 12.50 -5.16 33.83
CA ALA A 35 11.79 -6.12 34.63
C ALA A 35 10.84 -6.94 33.74
N LYS A 36 10.95 -8.26 33.81
CA LYS A 36 9.98 -9.20 33.23
C LYS A 36 8.64 -9.01 33.94
N ASP A 37 7.83 -8.09 33.45
CA ASP A 37 6.41 -8.06 33.80
C ASP A 37 5.75 -9.21 33.01
N SER A 38 5.57 -10.35 33.67
CA SER A 38 4.78 -11.48 33.18
C SER A 38 3.27 -11.17 33.31
N GLY A 39 2.88 -9.97 32.94
CA GLY A 39 1.50 -9.54 32.88
C GLY A 39 0.72 -10.42 31.91
N GLN A 40 -0.25 -11.14 32.40
CA GLN A 40 -1.19 -11.91 31.60
C GLN A 40 -1.88 -10.95 30.61
N SER A 41 -1.75 -11.19 29.28
CA SER A 41 -2.41 -10.36 28.28
C SER A 41 -3.91 -10.35 28.53
N ARG A 42 -4.50 -9.17 28.59
CA ARG A 42 -5.96 -9.01 28.81
C ARG A 42 -6.66 -8.71 27.49
N THR A 43 -7.92 -9.07 27.45
CA THR A 43 -8.83 -8.67 26.38
C THR A 43 -9.83 -7.66 26.93
N VAL A 44 -9.95 -6.52 26.26
CA VAL A 44 -10.94 -5.48 26.60
C VAL A 44 -11.87 -5.25 25.42
N THR A 45 -13.08 -4.76 25.71
CA THR A 45 -14.12 -4.48 24.71
C THR A 45 -14.44 -3.00 24.68
N VAL A 46 -14.45 -2.43 23.47
CA VAL A 46 -14.95 -1.09 23.18
C VAL A 46 -16.35 -1.23 22.58
N ALA A 47 -17.35 -0.56 23.15
CA ALA A 47 -18.73 -0.56 22.67
C ALA A 47 -19.42 0.79 22.97
N LEU A 48 -19.97 1.42 21.93
CA LEU A 48 -20.61 2.75 22.03
C LEU A 48 -21.83 2.76 22.98
N ASP A 49 -22.56 1.65 23.06
CA ASP A 49 -23.73 1.49 23.92
C ASP A 49 -23.41 1.35 25.42
N GLY A 50 -22.11 1.20 25.72
CA GLY A 50 -21.62 1.01 27.08
C GLY A 50 -21.66 -0.42 27.59
N SER A 51 -21.89 -1.40 26.73
CA SER A 51 -21.78 -2.83 27.06
C SER A 51 -20.34 -3.31 27.22
N GLY A 52 -19.36 -2.54 26.68
CA GLY A 52 -17.93 -2.77 26.83
C GLY A 52 -17.31 -2.06 28.02
N GLN A 53 -16.02 -2.34 28.28
CA GLN A 53 -15.25 -1.63 29.30
C GLN A 53 -14.98 -0.16 28.91
N TYR A 54 -14.92 0.12 27.60
CA TYR A 54 -14.68 1.45 27.07
C TYR A 54 -15.75 1.80 26.02
N LYS A 55 -16.00 3.11 25.84
CA LYS A 55 -16.84 3.63 24.76
C LYS A 55 -16.02 4.24 23.63
N SER A 56 -14.77 4.58 23.89
CA SER A 56 -13.80 5.16 22.95
C SER A 56 -12.66 4.17 22.68
N ILE A 57 -12.24 4.09 21.42
CA ILE A 57 -11.08 3.31 21.01
C ILE A 57 -9.82 3.93 21.60
N GLN A 58 -9.72 5.27 21.59
CA GLN A 58 -8.54 5.97 22.14
C GLN A 58 -8.37 5.70 23.63
N ASP A 59 -9.46 5.78 24.44
CA ASP A 59 -9.39 5.52 25.88
C ASP A 59 -8.89 4.08 26.16
N ALA A 60 -9.34 3.10 25.37
CA ALA A 60 -8.88 1.73 25.50
C ALA A 60 -7.40 1.59 25.16
N ILE A 61 -6.92 2.29 24.12
CA ILE A 61 -5.50 2.32 23.74
C ILE A 61 -4.65 2.98 24.81
N ASP A 62 -5.10 4.09 25.38
CA ASP A 62 -4.33 4.84 26.36
C ASP A 62 -4.03 3.99 27.60
N GLU A 63 -5.01 3.18 28.04
CA GLU A 63 -4.87 2.29 29.18
C GLU A 63 -4.29 0.91 28.85
N ALA A 64 -4.10 0.60 27.56
CA ALA A 64 -3.60 -0.70 27.14
C ALA A 64 -2.14 -0.92 27.56
N LYS A 65 -1.85 -2.15 27.99
CA LYS A 65 -0.52 -2.66 28.31
C LYS A 65 0.03 -3.52 27.16
N PRO A 66 1.35 -3.75 27.12
CA PRO A 66 1.93 -4.65 26.14
C PRO A 66 1.32 -6.05 26.19
N GLY A 67 0.84 -6.54 25.03
CA GLY A 67 0.17 -7.84 24.88
C GLY A 67 -1.36 -7.78 24.94
N ASP A 68 -1.96 -6.62 25.28
CA ASP A 68 -3.41 -6.50 25.33
C ASP A 68 -4.07 -6.61 23.95
N THR A 69 -5.31 -7.10 23.94
CA THR A 69 -6.19 -7.15 22.76
C THR A 69 -7.41 -6.30 22.99
N ILE A 70 -7.71 -5.38 22.08
CA ILE A 70 -8.88 -4.52 22.10
C ILE A 70 -9.87 -5.01 21.06
N HIS A 71 -11.02 -5.51 21.48
CA HIS A 71 -12.14 -5.86 20.61
C HIS A 71 -13.08 -4.68 20.45
N ILE A 72 -13.29 -4.25 19.19
CA ILE A 72 -14.14 -3.11 18.85
C ILE A 72 -15.49 -3.65 18.33
N GLN A 73 -16.55 -3.41 19.06
CA GLN A 73 -17.92 -3.82 18.72
C GLN A 73 -18.47 -3.00 17.54
N PRO A 74 -19.51 -3.49 16.86
CA PRO A 74 -20.14 -2.77 15.76
C PRO A 74 -20.52 -1.34 16.14
N GLY A 75 -20.21 -0.38 15.27
CA GLY A 75 -20.54 1.04 15.46
C GLY A 75 -19.71 1.95 14.56
N GLU A 76 -20.13 3.21 14.49
CA GLU A 76 -19.38 4.30 13.89
C GLU A 76 -18.74 5.12 15.01
N TYR A 77 -17.42 5.10 15.09
CA TYR A 77 -16.63 5.75 16.13
C TYR A 77 -16.08 7.07 15.59
N PRO A 78 -16.71 8.22 15.93
CA PRO A 78 -16.28 9.52 15.47
C PRO A 78 -15.12 10.03 16.33
N GLU A 79 -13.90 9.50 16.08
CA GLU A 79 -12.69 9.84 16.82
C GLU A 79 -11.43 9.70 15.96
N ASP A 80 -10.44 10.52 16.28
CA ASP A 80 -9.10 10.39 15.73
C ASP A 80 -8.27 9.52 16.69
N VAL A 81 -7.66 8.47 16.17
CA VAL A 81 -6.99 7.44 16.96
C VAL A 81 -5.47 7.54 16.78
N THR A 82 -4.73 7.53 17.88
CA THR A 82 -3.27 7.53 17.87
C THR A 82 -2.71 6.42 18.77
N ILE A 83 -1.88 5.55 18.19
CA ILE A 83 -1.11 4.52 18.90
C ILE A 83 0.34 4.94 18.91
N HIS A 84 0.86 5.47 20.01
CA HIS A 84 2.28 5.81 20.13
C HIS A 84 2.87 5.24 21.42
N SER A 85 4.16 4.92 21.40
CA SER A 85 4.85 4.33 22.57
C SER A 85 4.16 3.08 23.12
N LYS A 86 3.46 2.34 22.26
CA LYS A 86 2.83 1.06 22.58
C LYS A 86 3.61 -0.07 21.93
N ASP A 87 3.55 -1.23 22.56
CA ASP A 87 4.18 -2.46 22.09
C ASP A 87 3.25 -3.64 22.26
N ARG A 88 3.21 -4.54 21.27
CA ARG A 88 2.38 -5.76 21.27
C ARG A 88 0.91 -5.48 21.57
N LEU A 89 0.28 -4.61 20.79
CA LEU A 89 -1.14 -4.29 20.90
C LEU A 89 -1.92 -4.80 19.69
N ARG A 90 -3.06 -5.42 19.93
CA ARG A 90 -3.95 -5.92 18.88
C ARG A 90 -5.30 -5.20 18.95
N LEU A 91 -5.73 -4.62 17.82
CA LEU A 91 -7.05 -4.00 17.64
C LEU A 91 -7.85 -4.84 16.66
N ILE A 92 -8.94 -5.41 17.11
CA ILE A 92 -9.77 -6.31 16.31
C ILE A 92 -11.21 -5.77 16.25
N GLY A 93 -11.58 -5.22 15.10
CA GLY A 93 -12.96 -4.82 14.81
C GLY A 93 -13.84 -6.02 14.48
N ALA A 94 -15.13 -5.87 14.69
CA ALA A 94 -16.15 -6.89 14.41
C ALA A 94 -16.38 -7.13 12.89
N GLY A 95 -15.65 -6.45 12.02
CA GLY A 95 -15.68 -6.58 10.56
C GLY A 95 -15.74 -5.23 9.86
N VAL A 96 -15.18 -5.15 8.65
CA VAL A 96 -15.08 -3.90 7.86
C VAL A 96 -16.44 -3.23 7.54
N GLU A 97 -17.51 -4.01 7.48
CA GLU A 97 -18.86 -3.48 7.25
C GLU A 97 -19.57 -3.10 8.56
N LYS A 98 -18.97 -3.37 9.70
CA LYS A 98 -19.60 -3.21 11.01
C LYS A 98 -18.94 -2.17 11.89
N VAL A 99 -17.65 -1.95 11.72
CA VAL A 99 -16.87 -0.99 12.53
C VAL A 99 -16.29 0.07 11.62
N THR A 100 -16.63 1.32 11.85
CA THR A 100 -16.04 2.46 11.13
C THR A 100 -15.42 3.43 12.14
N VAL A 101 -14.13 3.72 11.97
CA VAL A 101 -13.45 4.84 12.62
C VAL A 101 -13.55 6.03 11.68
N LEU A 102 -14.26 7.07 12.12
CA LEU A 102 -14.57 8.25 11.31
C LEU A 102 -13.79 9.45 11.85
N GLY A 103 -12.87 9.99 11.06
CA GLY A 103 -12.10 11.16 11.46
C GLY A 103 -12.95 12.38 11.76
N ARG A 104 -12.54 13.12 12.78
CA ARG A 104 -13.18 14.40 13.18
C ARG A 104 -12.53 15.59 12.49
N GLU A 105 -11.24 15.50 12.23
CA GLU A 105 -10.43 16.60 11.69
C GLU A 105 -9.80 16.22 10.33
N ARG A 106 -9.32 17.21 9.60
CA ARG A 106 -8.67 17.01 8.29
C ARG A 106 -7.22 16.50 8.37
N VAL A 107 -6.72 16.11 9.53
CA VAL A 107 -5.27 15.86 9.77
C VAL A 107 -4.98 14.40 10.11
N GLY A 108 -5.67 13.47 9.48
CA GLY A 108 -5.44 12.05 9.67
C GLY A 108 -6.29 11.44 10.78
N VAL A 109 -6.89 10.32 10.47
CA VAL A 109 -7.89 9.65 11.32
C VAL A 109 -7.22 8.64 12.24
N PHE A 110 -6.23 7.91 11.73
CA PHE A 110 -5.62 6.81 12.45
C PHE A 110 -4.10 6.87 12.34
N HIS A 111 -3.39 7.07 13.45
CA HIS A 111 -1.94 7.13 13.46
C HIS A 111 -1.32 5.99 14.27
N ILE A 112 -0.33 5.33 13.69
CA ILE A 112 0.56 4.41 14.40
C ILE A 112 1.94 5.09 14.48
N GLY A 113 2.38 5.39 15.69
CA GLY A 113 3.56 6.19 15.93
C GLY A 113 3.30 7.68 15.80
N LYS A 114 4.23 8.45 16.36
CA LYS A 114 4.29 9.91 16.31
C LYS A 114 5.77 10.30 16.40
N TRP A 115 6.21 11.22 15.54
CA TRP A 115 7.60 11.66 15.61
C TRP A 115 7.96 12.28 16.98
N PRO A 116 9.06 11.89 17.63
CA PRO A 116 10.00 10.81 17.27
C PRO A 116 9.60 9.43 17.82
N TYR A 117 8.43 9.28 18.44
CA TYR A 117 8.00 8.06 19.16
C TYR A 117 7.21 7.13 18.24
N GLY A 118 7.78 5.98 17.93
CA GLY A 118 7.11 4.91 17.16
C GLY A 118 6.17 4.05 18.02
N ALA A 119 5.66 3.01 17.39
CA ALA A 119 4.97 1.89 18.04
C ALA A 119 5.50 0.60 17.43
N THR A 120 5.47 -0.50 18.19
CA THR A 120 6.05 -1.77 17.74
C THR A 120 5.06 -2.92 17.97
N HIS A 121 5.09 -3.91 17.06
CA HIS A 121 4.25 -5.11 17.14
C HIS A 121 2.75 -4.75 17.26
N ILE A 122 2.25 -3.91 16.39
CA ILE A 122 0.84 -3.51 16.35
C ILE A 122 0.13 -4.31 15.26
N GLU A 123 -0.98 -4.92 15.61
CA GLU A 123 -1.86 -5.63 14.67
C GLU A 123 -3.24 -4.95 14.66
N ILE A 124 -3.75 -4.65 13.47
CA ILE A 124 -5.09 -4.05 13.28
C ILE A 124 -5.85 -4.83 12.23
N SER A 125 -7.10 -5.20 12.54
CA SER A 125 -7.94 -5.94 11.62
C SER A 125 -9.44 -5.66 11.78
N GLY A 126 -10.21 -5.98 10.75
CA GLY A 126 -11.68 -6.06 10.82
C GLY A 126 -12.41 -4.73 11.03
N LEU A 127 -11.87 -3.61 10.50
CA LEU A 127 -12.51 -2.30 10.61
C LEU A 127 -12.31 -1.45 9.35
N THR A 128 -13.12 -0.42 9.22
CA THR A 128 -12.99 0.63 8.20
C THR A 128 -12.46 1.92 8.83
N ILE A 129 -11.48 2.53 8.19
CA ILE A 129 -10.97 3.87 8.51
C ILE A 129 -11.43 4.81 7.41
N ARG A 130 -12.12 5.87 7.75
CA ARG A 130 -12.68 6.84 6.81
C ARG A 130 -12.28 8.26 7.17
N GLU A 131 -11.70 8.95 6.21
CA GLU A 131 -11.31 10.36 6.35
C GLU A 131 -12.38 11.35 5.86
N HIS A 132 -12.15 12.62 6.19
CA HIS A 132 -12.88 13.79 5.68
C HIS A 132 -11.95 14.81 5.01
N GLY A 133 -11.02 14.36 4.15
CA GLY A 133 -10.13 15.21 3.35
C GLY A 133 -8.72 15.42 3.91
N GLY A 134 -8.01 14.33 4.18
CA GLY A 134 -6.60 14.31 4.61
C GLY A 134 -5.99 12.93 4.41
N HIS A 135 -5.17 12.47 5.35
CA HIS A 135 -4.71 11.08 5.38
C HIS A 135 -5.67 10.24 6.21
N ALA A 136 -6.14 9.12 5.67
CA ALA A 136 -6.93 8.19 6.47
C ALA A 136 -6.04 7.51 7.53
N MET A 137 -4.84 7.08 7.14
CA MET A 137 -3.93 6.37 8.03
C MET A 137 -2.47 6.82 7.85
N GLY A 138 -1.79 7.08 8.97
CA GLY A 138 -0.36 7.37 9.02
C GLY A 138 0.40 6.37 9.88
N ILE A 139 1.56 5.89 9.40
CA ILE A 139 2.47 5.04 10.18
C ILE A 139 3.84 5.72 10.22
N PHE A 140 4.30 6.10 11.41
CA PHE A 140 5.52 6.88 11.61
C PHE A 140 6.46 6.18 12.59
N ASN A 141 7.72 5.94 12.18
CA ASN A 141 8.73 5.26 13.00
C ASN A 141 8.23 3.92 13.59
N GLY A 142 7.27 3.28 12.92
CA GLY A 142 6.69 2.01 13.35
C GLY A 142 7.56 0.82 12.96
N LYS A 143 7.50 -0.24 13.75
CA LYS A 143 8.18 -1.51 13.45
C LYS A 143 7.29 -2.69 13.75
N SER A 144 7.31 -3.70 12.86
CA SER A 144 6.51 -4.92 12.98
C SER A 144 5.01 -4.59 13.11
N ILE A 145 4.49 -3.89 12.11
CA ILE A 145 3.09 -3.48 12.05
C ILE A 145 2.36 -4.38 11.05
N VAL A 146 1.24 -4.94 11.45
CA VAL A 146 0.40 -5.77 10.60
C VAL A 146 -0.99 -5.16 10.46
N LEU A 147 -1.41 -4.93 9.23
CA LEU A 147 -2.77 -4.55 8.88
C LEU A 147 -3.35 -5.66 8.01
N HIS A 148 -4.45 -6.27 8.41
CA HIS A 148 -5.13 -7.25 7.59
C HIS A 148 -6.65 -7.11 7.68
N ASP A 149 -7.33 -7.36 6.54
CA ASP A 149 -8.78 -7.23 6.48
C ASP A 149 -9.27 -5.86 6.97
N VAL A 150 -8.59 -4.79 6.52
CA VAL A 150 -8.94 -3.40 6.84
C VAL A 150 -9.39 -2.69 5.57
N ARG A 151 -10.41 -1.86 5.65
CA ARG A 151 -10.80 -0.93 4.59
C ARG A 151 -10.32 0.47 4.95
N ILE A 152 -9.57 1.12 4.04
CA ILE A 152 -9.06 2.47 4.19
C ILE A 152 -9.64 3.33 3.07
N ASN A 153 -10.53 4.24 3.42
CA ASN A 153 -11.09 5.21 2.50
C ASN A 153 -10.28 6.49 2.63
N GLY A 154 -9.30 6.65 1.75
CA GLY A 154 -8.29 7.71 1.72
C GLY A 154 -6.86 7.17 1.68
N MET A 155 -5.88 8.00 1.95
CA MET A 155 -4.46 7.68 1.85
C MET A 155 -3.93 6.92 3.07
N LEU A 156 -3.17 5.85 2.82
CA LEU A 156 -2.25 5.25 3.79
C LEU A 156 -0.83 5.77 3.54
N PHE A 157 -0.22 6.39 4.53
CA PHE A 157 1.13 6.93 4.46
C PHE A 157 2.05 6.27 5.49
N GLY A 158 3.21 5.75 5.04
CA GLY A 158 4.24 5.20 5.90
C GLY A 158 5.56 5.95 5.75
N GLN A 159 6.13 6.42 6.84
CA GLN A 159 7.43 7.10 6.86
C GLN A 159 8.35 6.54 7.92
N GLN A 160 9.58 6.18 7.50
CA GLN A 160 10.63 5.60 8.37
C GLN A 160 10.13 4.37 9.14
N VAL A 161 9.38 3.51 8.44
CA VAL A 161 8.82 2.29 9.02
C VAL A 161 9.62 1.06 8.60
N GLN A 162 9.60 0.04 9.43
CA GLN A 162 10.29 -1.23 9.19
C GLN A 162 9.34 -2.40 9.46
N ASP A 163 9.43 -3.44 8.62
CA ASP A 163 8.67 -4.67 8.80
C ASP A 163 7.15 -4.40 8.92
N VAL A 164 6.60 -3.71 7.91
CA VAL A 164 5.17 -3.43 7.83
C VAL A 164 4.53 -4.40 6.82
N HIS A 165 3.49 -5.10 7.24
CA HIS A 165 2.71 -6.02 6.42
C HIS A 165 1.29 -5.49 6.25
N ILE A 166 0.85 -5.37 5.00
CA ILE A 166 -0.51 -4.95 4.65
C ILE A 166 -1.12 -6.05 3.79
N GLU A 167 -2.10 -6.76 4.33
CA GLU A 167 -2.63 -7.98 3.73
C GLU A 167 -4.16 -7.94 3.60
N ASN A 168 -4.67 -8.35 2.44
CA ASN A 168 -6.11 -8.44 2.17
C ASN A 168 -6.90 -7.16 2.50
N CYS A 169 -6.26 -6.00 2.37
CA CYS A 169 -6.88 -4.71 2.61
C CYS A 169 -7.50 -4.12 1.33
N THR A 170 -8.50 -3.27 1.51
CA THR A 170 -9.06 -2.45 0.43
C THR A 170 -8.72 -0.99 0.70
N ILE A 171 -8.02 -0.33 -0.23
CA ILE A 171 -7.51 1.03 -0.06
C ILE A 171 -7.91 1.87 -1.28
N GLY A 172 -8.68 2.92 -1.06
CA GLY A 172 -9.14 3.71 -2.20
C GLY A 172 -9.83 5.03 -1.85
N GLY A 173 -10.12 5.79 -2.90
CA GLY A 173 -10.83 7.07 -2.79
C GLY A 173 -9.94 8.24 -2.34
N SER A 174 -8.62 8.13 -2.46
CA SER A 174 -7.69 9.23 -2.18
C SER A 174 -7.56 10.18 -3.38
N GLU A 175 -7.68 11.49 -3.13
CA GLU A 175 -7.41 12.53 -4.14
C GLU A 175 -5.89 12.74 -4.38
N THR A 176 -5.06 11.87 -3.85
CA THR A 176 -3.61 11.83 -4.04
C THR A 176 -3.16 10.39 -4.28
N THR A 177 -2.47 9.79 -3.35
CA THR A 177 -1.96 8.42 -3.45
C THR A 177 -2.75 7.50 -2.53
N GLY A 178 -3.10 6.29 -2.99
CA GLY A 178 -3.73 5.28 -2.14
C GLY A 178 -2.78 4.80 -1.05
N VAL A 179 -1.58 4.35 -1.43
CA VAL A 179 -0.52 3.92 -0.49
C VAL A 179 0.79 4.59 -0.82
N GLN A 180 1.39 5.29 0.12
CA GLN A 180 2.72 5.89 -0.04
C GLN A 180 3.68 5.46 1.05
N PHE A 181 4.89 5.08 0.67
CA PHE A 181 6.01 4.81 1.58
C PHE A 181 7.21 5.70 1.26
N ALA A 182 7.80 6.31 2.29
CA ALA A 182 9.03 7.08 2.21
C ALA A 182 10.05 6.56 3.24
N ASP A 183 11.29 6.28 2.80
CA ASP A 183 12.38 5.76 3.63
C ASP A 183 11.98 4.54 4.48
N SER A 184 11.29 3.59 3.89
CA SER A 184 10.51 2.56 4.58
C SER A 184 10.74 1.16 4.02
N GLN A 185 10.39 0.14 4.83
CA GLN A 185 10.34 -1.25 4.41
C GLN A 185 8.96 -1.83 4.68
N ALA A 186 8.30 -2.34 3.65
CA ALA A 186 6.97 -2.94 3.78
C ALA A 186 6.71 -4.03 2.74
N VAL A 187 5.71 -4.86 3.03
CA VAL A 187 5.18 -5.89 2.15
C VAL A 187 3.67 -5.70 2.01
N LEU A 188 3.18 -5.66 0.79
CA LEU A 188 1.76 -5.54 0.47
C LEU A 188 1.33 -6.81 -0.26
N ILE A 189 0.39 -7.58 0.31
CA ILE A 189 -0.05 -8.87 -0.23
C ILE A 189 -1.57 -8.92 -0.39
N GLY A 190 -2.04 -9.25 -1.59
CA GLY A 190 -3.47 -9.55 -1.80
C GLY A 190 -4.41 -8.35 -1.63
N ASN A 191 -3.89 -7.12 -1.69
CA ASN A 191 -4.70 -5.93 -1.50
C ASN A 191 -5.43 -5.51 -2.79
N LEU A 192 -6.57 -4.84 -2.62
CA LEU A 192 -7.25 -4.09 -3.65
C LEU A 192 -6.97 -2.60 -3.45
N ILE A 193 -6.26 -1.96 -4.40
CA ILE A 193 -5.88 -0.54 -4.34
C ILE A 193 -6.49 0.16 -5.56
N HIS A 194 -7.45 1.07 -5.33
CA HIS A 194 -8.29 1.56 -6.42
C HIS A 194 -8.81 2.98 -6.22
N ASP A 195 -9.18 3.61 -7.35
CA ASP A 195 -9.87 4.92 -7.38
C ASP A 195 -9.09 6.01 -6.61
N ASN A 196 -7.77 6.07 -6.80
CA ASN A 196 -6.87 7.11 -6.27
C ASN A 196 -6.25 7.90 -7.43
N ASP A 197 -5.52 8.97 -7.15
CA ASP A 197 -4.69 9.61 -8.17
C ASP A 197 -3.54 8.66 -8.56
N HIS A 198 -2.69 8.26 -7.61
CA HIS A 198 -1.72 7.16 -7.79
C HIS A 198 -2.12 5.96 -6.93
N GLY A 199 -1.92 4.74 -7.43
CA GLY A 199 -2.22 3.55 -6.63
C GLY A 199 -1.23 3.39 -5.48
N VAL A 200 0.04 3.10 -5.79
CA VAL A 200 1.14 2.94 -4.83
C VAL A 200 2.31 3.82 -5.23
N THR A 201 2.83 4.61 -4.29
CA THR A 201 4.07 5.38 -4.47
C THR A 201 5.14 4.89 -3.50
N VAL A 202 6.31 4.55 -4.04
CA VAL A 202 7.50 4.11 -3.30
C VAL A 202 8.61 5.13 -3.52
N ALA A 203 8.97 5.87 -2.49
CA ALA A 203 9.88 7.01 -2.58
C ALA A 203 11.05 6.96 -1.57
N GLY A 204 12.00 7.88 -1.72
CA GLY A 204 13.18 7.99 -0.86
C GLY A 204 14.11 6.78 -0.99
N LYS A 205 14.46 6.15 0.12
CA LYS A 205 15.26 4.92 0.18
C LYS A 205 14.42 3.70 0.56
N SER A 206 13.15 3.70 0.17
CA SER A 206 12.23 2.61 0.51
C SER A 206 12.61 1.31 -0.21
N SER A 207 12.31 0.18 0.45
CA SER A 207 12.37 -1.16 -0.14
C SER A 207 11.03 -1.86 0.08
N ILE A 208 10.21 -1.97 -0.95
CA ILE A 208 8.82 -2.43 -0.85
C ILE A 208 8.60 -3.66 -1.73
N ARG A 209 7.91 -4.67 -1.18
CA ARG A 209 7.42 -5.81 -1.95
C ARG A 209 5.92 -5.71 -2.15
N LEU A 210 5.47 -5.80 -3.40
CA LEU A 210 4.06 -5.89 -3.78
C LEU A 210 3.81 -7.28 -4.39
N GLU A 211 2.95 -8.07 -3.75
CA GLU A 211 2.66 -9.43 -4.21
C GLU A 211 1.15 -9.68 -4.29
N ARG A 212 0.69 -10.17 -5.44
CA ARG A 212 -0.73 -10.51 -5.67
C ARG A 212 -1.73 -9.40 -5.35
N ASN A 213 -1.34 -8.14 -5.53
CA ASN A 213 -2.27 -7.02 -5.39
C ASN A 213 -3.01 -6.78 -6.70
N VAL A 214 -4.27 -6.36 -6.59
CA VAL A 214 -5.03 -5.76 -7.70
C VAL A 214 -4.96 -4.25 -7.53
N ILE A 215 -4.35 -3.56 -8.52
CA ILE A 215 -4.18 -2.11 -8.52
C ILE A 215 -4.87 -1.55 -9.75
N THR A 216 -6.00 -0.85 -9.55
CA THR A 216 -6.91 -0.55 -10.66
C THR A 216 -7.61 0.81 -10.52
N ARG A 217 -7.98 1.39 -11.65
CA ARG A 217 -8.74 2.66 -11.73
C ARG A 217 -8.08 3.82 -10.98
N ASN A 218 -6.74 3.86 -10.96
CA ASN A 218 -6.04 5.03 -10.49
C ASN A 218 -5.80 6.00 -11.65
N LEU A 219 -5.93 7.30 -11.39
CA LEU A 219 -5.92 8.34 -12.42
C LEU A 219 -4.59 8.38 -13.17
N PHE A 220 -3.48 8.23 -12.44
CA PHE A 220 -2.12 8.19 -12.97
C PHE A 220 -1.54 6.77 -12.90
N GLU A 221 -0.33 6.59 -12.39
CA GLU A 221 0.31 5.28 -12.32
C GLU A 221 -0.33 4.37 -11.28
N GLY A 222 -0.52 3.11 -11.64
CA GLY A 222 -0.84 2.07 -10.67
C GLY A 222 0.26 1.94 -9.63
N VAL A 223 1.54 1.90 -10.07
CA VAL A 223 2.71 1.89 -9.19
C VAL A 223 3.75 2.89 -9.67
N LEU A 224 4.14 3.80 -8.80
CA LEU A 224 5.25 4.75 -9.00
C LEU A 224 6.40 4.42 -8.05
N VAL A 225 7.57 4.09 -8.58
CA VAL A 225 8.82 3.90 -7.84
C VAL A 225 9.76 5.03 -8.23
N THR A 226 10.21 5.82 -7.27
CA THR A 226 10.98 7.03 -7.54
C THR A 226 12.14 7.23 -6.57
N ASP A 227 12.98 8.20 -6.83
CA ASP A 227 14.21 8.54 -6.10
C ASP A 227 15.23 7.38 -6.10
N HIS A 228 15.62 6.88 -4.94
CA HIS A 228 16.52 5.73 -4.79
C HIS A 228 15.77 4.49 -4.27
N ALA A 229 14.45 4.49 -4.44
CA ALA A 229 13.62 3.41 -3.94
C ALA A 229 13.79 2.13 -4.77
N THR A 230 13.55 1.02 -4.12
CA THR A 230 13.55 -0.31 -4.75
C THR A 230 12.19 -0.97 -4.53
N ALA A 231 11.63 -1.55 -5.58
CA ALA A 231 10.38 -2.30 -5.48
C ALA A 231 10.49 -3.69 -6.11
N ALA A 232 9.95 -4.69 -5.42
CA ALA A 232 9.73 -6.03 -5.98
C ALA A 232 8.23 -6.22 -6.26
N LEU A 233 7.86 -6.27 -7.53
CA LEU A 233 6.49 -6.42 -8.01
C LEU A 233 6.31 -7.86 -8.52
N VAL A 234 5.61 -8.70 -7.76
CA VAL A 234 5.46 -10.12 -8.08
C VAL A 234 4.00 -10.51 -8.20
N SER A 235 3.62 -11.05 -9.34
CA SER A 235 2.26 -11.58 -9.58
C SER A 235 1.13 -10.57 -9.27
N ASN A 236 1.32 -9.27 -9.53
CA ASN A 236 0.26 -8.27 -9.38
C ASN A 236 -0.57 -8.15 -10.67
N THR A 237 -1.82 -7.72 -10.53
CA THR A 237 -2.67 -7.27 -11.65
C THR A 237 -2.81 -5.76 -11.57
N ILE A 238 -2.18 -5.04 -12.51
CA ILE A 238 -2.13 -3.58 -12.57
C ILE A 238 -2.85 -3.14 -13.84
N THR A 239 -4.08 -2.67 -13.68
CA THR A 239 -5.01 -2.57 -14.81
C THR A 239 -5.94 -1.36 -14.72
N LYS A 240 -6.37 -0.81 -15.86
CA LYS A 240 -7.28 0.35 -15.92
C LYS A 240 -6.75 1.59 -15.19
N ASN A 241 -5.45 1.77 -15.11
CA ASN A 241 -4.83 2.99 -14.59
C ASN A 241 -4.41 3.89 -15.78
N GLY A 242 -4.07 5.14 -15.51
CA GLY A 242 -3.43 6.00 -16.51
C GLY A 242 -2.10 5.41 -16.99
N GLY A 243 -1.21 5.05 -16.08
CA GLY A 243 -0.01 4.25 -16.31
C GLY A 243 0.01 2.97 -15.50
N GLY A 244 0.69 1.93 -15.97
CA GLY A 244 0.87 0.69 -15.22
C GLY A 244 1.90 0.88 -14.11
N VAL A 245 3.19 0.82 -14.47
CA VAL A 245 4.33 0.90 -13.55
C VAL A 245 5.34 1.93 -14.04
N ALA A 246 5.70 2.85 -13.19
CA ALA A 246 6.76 3.82 -13.46
C ALA A 246 7.97 3.59 -12.54
N PHE A 247 9.19 3.53 -13.12
CA PHE A 247 10.48 3.58 -12.44
C PHE A 247 11.18 4.88 -12.84
N LEU A 248 11.23 5.85 -11.94
CA LEU A 248 11.74 7.19 -12.23
C LEU A 248 12.95 7.54 -11.37
N ASN A 249 13.69 8.55 -11.79
CA ASN A 249 14.93 9.02 -11.16
C ASN A 249 15.98 7.91 -11.12
N MET A 250 16.36 7.38 -9.96
CA MET A 250 17.32 6.29 -9.80
C MET A 250 16.67 5.04 -9.19
N ALA A 251 15.37 4.88 -9.40
CA ALA A 251 14.61 3.76 -8.90
C ALA A 251 15.08 2.43 -9.51
N SER A 252 14.99 1.37 -8.75
CA SER A 252 15.39 0.03 -9.14
C SER A 252 14.44 -1.05 -8.64
N GLY A 253 14.75 -2.30 -8.89
CA GLY A 253 13.98 -3.43 -8.40
C GLY A 253 13.66 -4.46 -9.47
N GLU A 254 12.61 -5.22 -9.24
CA GLU A 254 12.16 -6.26 -10.16
C GLU A 254 10.65 -6.21 -10.39
N ALA A 255 10.23 -6.59 -11.60
CA ALA A 255 8.84 -6.85 -11.90
C ALA A 255 8.73 -8.21 -12.60
N SER A 256 8.07 -9.18 -11.95
CA SER A 256 7.98 -10.54 -12.46
C SER A 256 6.59 -11.16 -12.25
N GLY A 257 6.10 -11.83 -13.31
CA GLY A 257 4.81 -12.53 -13.23
C GLY A 257 3.58 -11.61 -13.17
N ASN A 258 3.71 -10.31 -13.42
CA ASN A 258 2.61 -9.37 -13.35
C ASN A 258 1.77 -9.37 -14.63
N VAL A 259 0.49 -9.00 -14.49
CA VAL A 259 -0.37 -8.61 -15.60
C VAL A 259 -0.51 -7.08 -15.57
N ILE A 260 0.04 -6.41 -16.59
CA ILE A 260 0.01 -4.95 -16.74
C ILE A 260 -0.75 -4.64 -18.03
N GLY A 261 -2.05 -4.47 -17.90
CA GLY A 261 -2.91 -4.38 -19.07
C GLY A 261 -4.08 -3.41 -18.92
N LEU A 262 -4.62 -2.96 -20.03
CA LEU A 262 -5.73 -2.00 -20.08
C LEU A 262 -5.40 -0.63 -19.45
N ASN A 263 -4.13 -0.30 -19.28
CA ASN A 263 -3.69 1.05 -18.96
C ASN A 263 -3.42 1.83 -20.26
N GLN A 264 -3.11 3.10 -20.22
CA GLN A 264 -2.64 3.82 -21.41
C GLN A 264 -1.19 3.40 -21.72
N VAL A 265 -0.33 3.42 -20.70
CA VAL A 265 1.08 3.01 -20.79
C VAL A 265 1.33 1.83 -19.86
N GLY A 266 2.15 0.85 -20.28
CA GLY A 266 2.52 -0.29 -19.45
C GLY A 266 3.63 0.06 -18.46
N PHE A 267 4.88 0.06 -18.94
CA PHE A 267 6.06 0.47 -18.18
C PHE A 267 6.56 1.84 -18.66
N LEU A 268 6.80 2.75 -17.72
CA LEU A 268 7.49 4.03 -17.91
C LEU A 268 8.83 3.97 -17.16
N ILE A 269 9.97 3.95 -17.87
CA ILE A 269 11.29 3.74 -17.25
C ILE A 269 12.20 4.93 -17.58
N ALA A 270 12.71 5.61 -16.55
CA ALA A 270 13.69 6.67 -16.73
C ALA A 270 15.06 6.10 -17.18
N PRO A 271 15.86 6.87 -17.94
CA PRO A 271 17.20 6.44 -18.35
C PRO A 271 18.14 6.10 -17.18
N SER A 272 17.91 6.70 -16.02
CA SER A 272 18.66 6.47 -14.78
C SER A 272 18.15 5.30 -13.95
N SER A 273 17.03 4.68 -14.34
CA SER A 273 16.38 3.59 -13.60
C SER A 273 16.63 2.25 -14.31
N HIS A 274 16.91 1.21 -13.55
CA HIS A 274 17.32 -0.09 -14.08
C HIS A 274 16.55 -1.25 -13.42
N PRO A 275 15.22 -1.34 -13.60
CA PRO A 275 14.47 -2.48 -13.08
C PRO A 275 14.75 -3.74 -13.90
N MET A 276 14.70 -4.91 -13.25
CA MET A 276 14.74 -6.21 -13.91
C MET A 276 13.32 -6.65 -14.24
N LEU A 277 13.01 -6.86 -15.50
CA LEU A 277 11.70 -7.28 -15.98
C LEU A 277 11.74 -8.74 -16.42
N SER A 278 10.77 -9.56 -16.03
CA SER A 278 10.69 -10.95 -16.46
C SER A 278 9.27 -11.54 -16.33
N TYR A 279 8.86 -12.27 -17.35
CA TYR A 279 7.58 -13.00 -17.35
C TYR A 279 6.34 -12.13 -17.10
N ASN A 280 6.37 -10.84 -17.43
CA ASN A 280 5.18 -10.00 -17.32
C ASN A 280 4.30 -10.15 -18.58
N ALA A 281 3.00 -10.08 -18.41
CA ALA A 281 2.08 -9.87 -19.52
C ALA A 281 1.77 -8.38 -19.63
N VAL A 282 2.09 -7.79 -20.78
CA VAL A 282 1.98 -6.33 -20.98
C VAL A 282 1.13 -6.05 -22.22
N HIS A 283 -0.04 -5.42 -22.02
CA HIS A 283 -0.96 -5.09 -23.12
C HIS A 283 -1.77 -3.83 -22.80
N ASN A 284 -1.36 -2.71 -23.34
CA ASN A 284 -1.89 -1.39 -23.00
C ASN A 284 -2.30 -0.61 -24.28
N SER A 285 -3.11 0.42 -24.14
CA SER A 285 -3.80 1.04 -25.28
C SER A 285 -2.89 1.92 -26.14
N GLU A 286 -1.89 2.58 -25.57
CA GLU A 286 -0.95 3.43 -26.34
C GLU A 286 0.41 2.72 -26.51
N HIS A 287 1.11 2.47 -25.38
CA HIS A 287 2.43 1.87 -25.40
C HIS A 287 2.62 0.87 -24.27
N ASN A 288 3.30 -0.25 -24.57
CA ASN A 288 3.65 -1.24 -23.54
C ASN A 288 4.90 -0.82 -22.76
N TYR A 289 5.90 -0.24 -23.44
CA TYR A 289 7.16 0.20 -22.84
C TYR A 289 7.49 1.60 -23.33
N VAL A 290 7.82 2.48 -22.41
CA VAL A 290 8.12 3.89 -22.65
C VAL A 290 9.37 4.29 -21.88
N ARG A 291 10.26 5.01 -22.53
CA ARG A 291 11.38 5.70 -21.90
C ARG A 291 10.91 7.06 -21.43
N ALA A 292 11.08 7.32 -20.16
CA ALA A 292 10.76 8.64 -19.60
C ALA A 292 11.71 9.69 -20.17
N GLY A 293 11.13 10.83 -20.53
CA GLY A 293 11.83 11.98 -21.13
C GLY A 293 10.85 13.11 -21.38
N SER A 294 11.31 14.17 -22.00
CA SER A 294 10.46 15.29 -22.38
C SER A 294 10.62 15.59 -23.88
N PRO A 295 9.75 15.06 -24.74
CA PRO A 295 8.62 14.17 -24.47
C PRO A 295 9.05 12.71 -24.17
N PRO A 296 8.20 11.88 -23.52
CA PRO A 296 8.39 10.45 -23.40
C PRO A 296 8.33 9.78 -24.79
N THR A 297 9.08 8.66 -24.97
CA THR A 297 9.15 7.97 -26.25
C THR A 297 8.90 6.47 -26.11
N ALA A 298 8.23 5.89 -27.09
CA ALA A 298 8.09 4.42 -27.16
C ALA A 298 9.47 3.75 -27.15
N ALA A 299 9.62 2.71 -26.36
CA ALA A 299 10.90 2.04 -26.11
C ALA A 299 10.74 0.50 -26.06
N PRO A 300 10.40 -0.13 -27.18
CA PRO A 300 10.20 -1.58 -27.23
C PRO A 300 11.46 -2.38 -26.83
N GLU A 301 12.63 -1.78 -26.92
CA GLU A 301 13.90 -2.39 -26.50
C GLU A 301 13.99 -2.61 -24.96
N LEU A 302 13.10 -2.02 -24.18
CA LEU A 302 13.00 -2.25 -22.73
C LEU A 302 12.27 -3.55 -22.40
N GLN A 303 11.59 -4.16 -23.40
CA GLN A 303 10.91 -5.43 -23.21
C GLN A 303 11.91 -6.55 -22.89
N SER A 304 11.65 -7.27 -21.81
CA SER A 304 12.38 -8.51 -21.52
C SER A 304 12.02 -9.61 -22.54
N GLN A 305 12.98 -10.48 -22.85
CA GLN A 305 12.74 -11.63 -23.73
C GLN A 305 11.69 -12.61 -23.18
N THR A 306 11.42 -12.58 -21.88
CA THR A 306 10.46 -13.44 -21.23
C THR A 306 9.09 -12.76 -21.03
N ASP A 307 8.97 -11.46 -21.31
CA ASP A 307 7.72 -10.73 -21.21
C ASP A 307 6.82 -11.03 -22.42
N LEU A 308 5.52 -11.16 -22.16
CA LEU A 308 4.51 -11.46 -23.17
C LEU A 308 3.72 -10.21 -23.53
N VAL A 309 3.76 -9.82 -24.80
CA VAL A 309 2.86 -8.78 -25.33
C VAL A 309 1.58 -9.46 -25.83
N THR A 310 0.61 -9.60 -24.95
CA THR A 310 -0.64 -10.30 -25.26
C THR A 310 -1.77 -9.83 -24.35
N GLU A 311 -2.99 -9.80 -24.89
CA GLU A 311 -4.19 -9.47 -24.13
C GLU A 311 -4.38 -10.46 -22.95
N PRO A 312 -4.69 -9.97 -21.72
CA PRO A 312 -4.77 -10.83 -20.53
C PRO A 312 -5.90 -11.86 -20.57
N GLN A 313 -6.94 -11.69 -21.39
CA GLN A 313 -8.12 -12.53 -21.42
C GLN A 313 -8.79 -12.67 -20.05
N PHE A 314 -9.08 -11.54 -19.43
CA PHE A 314 -9.87 -11.50 -18.20
C PHE A 314 -11.27 -12.04 -18.39
N VAL A 315 -11.85 -12.61 -17.32
CA VAL A 315 -13.23 -13.13 -17.34
C VAL A 315 -14.22 -12.04 -17.70
N ASP A 316 -14.21 -10.93 -16.98
CA ASP A 316 -15.03 -9.75 -17.27
C ASP A 316 -14.39 -8.48 -16.71
N SER A 317 -13.53 -7.85 -17.49
CA SER A 317 -12.87 -6.61 -17.07
C SER A 317 -13.85 -5.44 -16.89
N SER A 318 -15.04 -5.50 -17.47
CA SER A 318 -16.05 -4.44 -17.32
C SER A 318 -16.68 -4.42 -15.92
N ARG A 319 -16.66 -5.56 -15.24
CA ARG A 319 -17.14 -5.75 -13.86
C ARG A 319 -16.02 -5.95 -12.86
N ASP A 320 -14.77 -5.61 -13.26
CA ASP A 320 -13.56 -5.78 -12.45
C ASP A 320 -13.26 -7.23 -12.05
N ASP A 321 -13.79 -8.19 -12.82
CA ASP A 321 -13.37 -9.58 -12.70
C ASP A 321 -12.08 -9.82 -13.51
N PHE A 322 -10.96 -9.57 -12.86
CA PHE A 322 -9.62 -9.71 -13.45
C PHE A 322 -9.03 -11.12 -13.29
N ARG A 323 -9.84 -12.11 -12.95
CA ARG A 323 -9.41 -13.50 -13.03
C ARG A 323 -9.19 -13.87 -14.49
N LEU A 324 -8.23 -14.73 -14.74
CA LEU A 324 -7.97 -15.21 -16.11
C LEU A 324 -8.98 -16.26 -16.54
N LYS A 325 -9.37 -16.22 -17.82
CA LYS A 325 -10.13 -17.32 -18.44
C LYS A 325 -9.27 -18.59 -18.47
N PRO A 326 -9.86 -19.80 -18.39
CA PRO A 326 -9.11 -21.05 -18.32
C PRO A 326 -8.18 -21.31 -19.52
N ASN A 327 -8.47 -20.74 -20.66
CA ASN A 327 -7.68 -20.85 -21.89
C ASN A 327 -6.74 -19.67 -22.14
N SER A 328 -6.53 -18.82 -21.15
CA SER A 328 -5.60 -17.69 -21.28
C SER A 328 -4.17 -18.18 -21.52
N ARG A 329 -3.48 -17.49 -22.42
CA ARG A 329 -2.01 -17.70 -22.66
C ARG A 329 -1.14 -17.35 -21.46
N LEU A 330 -1.73 -16.76 -20.42
CA LEU A 330 -1.03 -16.37 -19.20
C LEU A 330 -1.03 -17.48 -18.14
N MET A 331 -1.48 -18.67 -18.52
CA MET A 331 -1.37 -19.88 -17.72
C MET A 331 -0.04 -20.59 -17.99
N HIS A 332 0.60 -21.11 -16.93
CA HIS A 332 1.84 -21.90 -16.98
C HIS A 332 3.00 -21.18 -17.69
N VAL A 333 3.23 -19.91 -17.35
CA VAL A 333 4.28 -19.08 -17.92
C VAL A 333 5.55 -19.15 -17.07
N GLY A 334 6.60 -19.71 -17.58
CA GLY A 334 7.87 -19.89 -16.85
C GLY A 334 7.67 -20.66 -15.54
N LYS A 335 8.01 -20.03 -14.42
CA LYS A 335 7.82 -20.61 -13.07
C LYS A 335 6.42 -20.35 -12.47
N PHE A 336 5.58 -19.59 -13.15
CA PHE A 336 4.26 -19.18 -12.65
C PHE A 336 3.17 -20.14 -13.14
N ALA A 337 2.33 -20.62 -12.23
CA ALA A 337 1.13 -21.39 -12.60
C ALA A 337 0.14 -20.51 -13.40
N TYR A 338 0.09 -19.23 -13.09
CA TYR A 338 -0.60 -18.18 -13.84
C TYR A 338 0.06 -16.82 -13.53
N LEU A 339 -0.10 -15.85 -14.43
CA LEU A 339 0.35 -14.49 -14.20
C LEU A 339 -0.76 -13.66 -13.54
N GLY A 340 -0.37 -12.63 -12.79
CA GLY A 340 -1.28 -11.72 -12.13
C GLY A 340 -1.69 -12.15 -10.71
N ALA A 341 -2.57 -11.36 -10.10
CA ALA A 341 -2.93 -11.44 -8.69
C ALA A 341 -3.92 -12.56 -8.36
N LEU A 342 -4.91 -12.75 -9.22
CA LEU A 342 -6.07 -13.57 -8.93
C LEU A 342 -5.95 -14.97 -9.56
N PRO A 343 -6.35 -16.03 -8.85
CA PRO A 343 -6.39 -17.37 -9.43
C PRO A 343 -7.36 -17.40 -10.61
N PRO A 344 -7.10 -18.21 -11.64
CA PRO A 344 -8.01 -18.39 -12.76
C PRO A 344 -9.34 -19.01 -12.30
N VAL A 345 -10.36 -18.85 -13.14
CA VAL A 345 -11.64 -19.54 -12.90
C VAL A 345 -11.45 -21.02 -13.11
N GLU A 346 -11.93 -21.82 -12.16
CA GLU A 346 -11.94 -23.27 -12.31
C GLU A 346 -12.87 -23.68 -13.47
N THR A 347 -12.39 -24.58 -14.33
CA THR A 347 -13.27 -25.24 -15.29
C THR A 347 -14.16 -26.21 -14.52
N THR A 348 -15.43 -25.87 -14.36
CA THR A 348 -16.44 -26.89 -13.99
C THR A 348 -16.40 -28.01 -15.03
N ARG A 349 -15.93 -29.19 -14.62
CA ARG A 349 -16.00 -30.41 -15.42
C ARG A 349 -17.41 -30.90 -15.53
#